data_926d10b86bc61e0ffdae98e7cb80a3f1
#
_entry.id   926d10b86bc61e0ffdae98e7cb80a3f1
#
_cell.length_a   1.000
_cell.length_b   1.000
_cell.length_c   1.000
_cell.angle_alpha   90.00
_cell.angle_beta   90.00
_cell.angle_gamma   90.00
#
_symmetry.space_group_name_H-M   'P 1'
#
loop_
_entity.id
_entity.type
_entity.pdbx_description
1 polymer ?
#
loop_
_entity_poly.entity_id
_entity_poly.type
_entity_poly.pdbx_seq_one_letter_code
_entity_poly.pdbx_strand_id
1 'polypeptide(L)'
;MMKIVLSSIISLTLSMSGCVGPSSFFDEDDSVEEPYVFDLTLEDMWNDIPINQTNASDIINWTYEFSKSPRVTNLTEIGYSMNGQPLLLVEFGDYDPDIPTVYFVAAQHGNEPASVDSAYLLTRHFARGVPEEVDPILENINLAIFVMVNPDGRDAGSRGNANGTDLNRDHMKLLEPEGKVMQKAFQKIHPSVTVDMHEFGGAGSIIFQVAAPQNPTTHPDVLAASYVLETDVIESINEEWGFGSVTNYPPTTSSQDSSIHRNHFAVHGSVSLLFESAVSEEYSERVRLQSWAAISVIEEVVDDPGYYLDARQSSDEEGQEGNDIVHAYLFECSDPATPETLRILRDHGFNVGYKAGDESVTSIHYETFLPRTNFGNGTALVPMDQIGWRMISELMEYTSTKDQHYTNSPKDRNQDAWRALEPVDYIIDDTLCDSN
;
A
#
# COMPACT_ATOMS: atom_id res chain seq x y z
N MET A 1 5.97 -5.95 26.45
CA MET A 1 4.83 -5.30 27.15
C MET A 1 5.32 -4.07 27.90
N MET A 2 5.42 -2.98 27.24
CA MET A 2 5.75 -1.69 27.88
C MET A 2 4.47 -0.84 27.86
N LYS A 3 3.69 -0.92 28.91
CA LYS A 3 2.54 -0.04 29.11
C LYS A 3 3.07 1.38 29.32
N ILE A 4 2.82 2.27 28.36
CA ILE A 4 3.04 3.70 28.55
C ILE A 4 2.04 4.17 29.60
N VAL A 5 2.53 4.42 30.82
CA VAL A 5 1.76 5.01 31.92
C VAL A 5 1.77 6.50 31.74
N LEU A 6 0.63 7.08 31.41
CA LEU A 6 0.41 8.54 31.43
C LEU A 6 0.67 9.08 32.84
N SER A 7 1.75 9.84 33.00
CA SER A 7 2.06 10.62 34.18
C SER A 7 1.91 12.10 33.86
N SER A 8 0.83 12.69 34.36
CA SER A 8 0.54 14.14 34.27
C SER A 8 1.60 14.95 35.03
N ILE A 9 2.39 15.73 34.31
CA ILE A 9 3.29 16.76 34.88
C ILE A 9 2.70 18.13 34.60
N ILE A 10 2.32 18.80 35.67
CA ILE A 10 1.87 20.22 35.65
C ILE A 10 3.10 21.11 35.42
N SER A 11 3.13 21.82 34.30
CA SER A 11 4.16 22.85 34.03
C SER A 11 3.71 24.20 34.46
N LEU A 12 4.51 24.81 35.33
CA LEU A 12 4.33 26.19 35.86
C LEU A 12 5.10 27.16 34.96
N THR A 13 4.39 28.03 34.21
CA THR A 13 5.02 29.09 33.43
C THR A 13 5.30 30.32 34.26
N LEU A 14 6.56 30.74 34.33
CA LEU A 14 7.00 32.02 34.92
C LEU A 14 7.16 33.05 33.79
N SER A 15 6.38 34.13 33.84
CA SER A 15 6.54 35.27 32.95
C SER A 15 7.58 36.26 33.50
N MET A 16 8.56 36.66 32.69
CA MET A 16 9.45 37.77 32.95
C MET A 16 9.25 38.86 31.91
N SER A 17 8.86 40.04 32.37
CA SER A 17 8.80 41.29 31.60
C SER A 17 10.16 42.03 31.66
N GLY A 18 10.68 42.48 30.54
CA GLY A 18 11.90 43.25 30.43
C GLY A 18 11.84 44.31 29.32
N CYS A 19 12.27 45.51 29.67
CA CYS A 19 12.07 46.82 29.05
C CYS A 19 12.72 47.06 27.70
N VAL A 20 12.10 48.01 26.97
CA VAL A 20 12.40 48.58 25.67
C VAL A 20 13.54 49.61 25.71
N GLY A 21 14.38 49.64 24.68
CA GLY A 21 15.27 50.75 24.32
C GLY A 21 15.43 50.83 22.78
N PRO A 22 15.56 52.01 22.13
CA PRO A 22 15.22 52.20 20.73
C PRO A 22 16.40 52.20 19.74
N SER A 23 16.07 51.89 18.50
CA SER A 23 16.60 52.30 17.18
C SER A 23 17.89 51.74 16.62
N SER A 24 17.79 51.07 15.48
CA SER A 24 18.44 51.51 14.22
C SER A 24 17.80 50.79 13.04
N PHE A 25 17.49 51.56 12.01
CA PHE A 25 16.96 51.15 10.71
C PHE A 25 17.99 50.29 9.96
N PHE A 26 17.69 49.06 9.68
CA PHE A 26 18.06 48.30 8.50
C PHE A 26 16.86 47.45 8.17
N ASP A 27 16.23 47.71 7.01
CA ASP A 27 15.31 46.84 6.36
C ASP A 27 16.12 45.61 5.89
N GLU A 28 16.22 44.60 6.70
CA GLU A 28 16.36 43.22 6.29
C GLU A 28 14.98 42.61 6.51
N ASP A 29 14.38 42.16 5.41
CA ASP A 29 13.15 41.37 5.41
C ASP A 29 13.50 39.96 5.99
N ASP A 30 13.83 39.93 7.25
CA ASP A 30 13.89 38.74 8.07
C ASP A 30 12.45 38.42 8.47
N SER A 31 11.70 37.80 7.54
CA SER A 31 10.55 37.00 7.91
C SER A 31 11.09 35.83 8.74
N VAL A 32 11.17 36.05 10.06
CA VAL A 32 11.40 34.94 11.00
C VAL A 32 10.21 34.01 10.81
N GLU A 33 10.42 32.91 10.10
CA GLU A 33 9.41 31.84 10.03
C GLU A 33 9.11 31.46 11.49
N GLU A 34 7.85 31.64 11.89
CA GLU A 34 7.40 31.16 13.19
C GLU A 34 7.74 29.66 13.30
N PRO A 35 8.33 29.25 14.43
CA PRO A 35 8.72 27.86 14.60
C PRO A 35 7.48 26.95 14.44
N TYR A 36 7.62 25.85 13.73
CA TYR A 36 6.54 24.88 13.58
C TYR A 36 6.11 24.34 14.95
N VAL A 37 4.79 24.32 15.21
CA VAL A 37 4.26 23.96 16.52
C VAL A 37 3.83 22.49 16.53
N PHE A 38 4.43 21.70 17.42
CA PHE A 38 4.03 20.34 17.75
C PHE A 38 3.20 20.39 19.04
N ASP A 39 1.88 20.41 18.91
CA ASP A 39 0.96 20.71 20.01
C ASP A 39 -0.22 19.71 20.15
N LEU A 40 -0.26 18.65 19.34
CA LEU A 40 -1.33 17.68 19.38
C LEU A 40 -0.89 16.41 20.10
N THR A 41 -1.67 16.00 21.09
CA THR A 41 -1.54 14.69 21.72
C THR A 41 -2.39 13.64 20.98
N LEU A 42 -2.16 12.38 21.28
CA LEU A 42 -3.05 11.29 20.82
C LEU A 42 -4.48 11.49 21.37
N GLU A 43 -4.64 12.04 22.58
CA GLU A 43 -5.94 12.40 23.15
C GLU A 43 -6.65 13.48 22.33
N ASP A 44 -5.91 14.47 21.81
CA ASP A 44 -6.47 15.49 20.92
C ASP A 44 -6.94 14.89 19.60
N MET A 45 -6.23 13.88 19.06
CA MET A 45 -6.69 13.15 17.88
C MET A 45 -8.06 12.49 18.15
N TRP A 46 -8.24 11.85 19.32
CA TRP A 46 -9.51 11.23 19.69
C TRP A 46 -10.65 12.24 19.91
N ASN A 47 -10.34 13.41 20.41
CA ASN A 47 -11.33 14.47 20.64
C ASN A 47 -11.77 15.19 19.36
N ASP A 48 -10.94 15.15 18.31
CA ASP A 48 -11.18 15.79 17.02
C ASP A 48 -11.84 14.86 15.97
N ILE A 49 -12.27 13.67 16.38
CA ILE A 49 -12.96 12.73 15.47
C ILE A 49 -14.24 13.38 14.91
N PRO A 50 -14.39 13.47 13.58
CA PRO A 50 -15.54 14.11 12.98
C PRO A 50 -16.81 13.29 13.17
N ILE A 51 -17.93 13.98 13.39
CA ILE A 51 -19.27 13.36 13.50
C ILE A 51 -19.96 13.17 12.13
N ASN A 52 -19.41 13.79 11.10
CA ASN A 52 -19.87 13.66 9.71
C ASN A 52 -18.66 13.60 8.78
N GLN A 53 -18.83 12.95 7.65
CA GLN A 53 -17.78 12.84 6.64
C GLN A 53 -17.29 14.20 6.15
N THR A 54 -15.97 14.32 5.98
CA THR A 54 -15.31 15.49 5.42
C THR A 54 -15.34 15.47 3.89
N ASN A 55 -15.44 16.61 3.23
CA ASN A 55 -15.40 16.69 1.76
C ASN A 55 -14.01 16.34 1.21
N ALA A 56 -13.95 15.79 0.01
CA ALA A 56 -12.69 15.43 -0.63
C ALA A 56 -11.76 16.64 -0.81
N SER A 57 -12.30 17.78 -1.26
CA SER A 57 -11.53 19.02 -1.43
C SER A 57 -10.92 19.55 -0.15
N ASP A 58 -11.62 19.43 1.00
CA ASP A 58 -11.12 19.85 2.29
C ASP A 58 -9.96 18.97 2.75
N ILE A 59 -10.10 17.64 2.64
CA ILE A 59 -9.04 16.67 2.93
C ILE A 59 -7.78 16.96 2.09
N ILE A 60 -7.94 17.18 0.78
CA ILE A 60 -6.82 17.50 -0.13
C ILE A 60 -6.12 18.79 0.33
N ASN A 61 -6.88 19.87 0.56
CA ASN A 61 -6.32 21.15 0.95
C ASN A 61 -5.61 21.08 2.31
N TRP A 62 -6.20 20.42 3.30
CA TRP A 62 -5.60 20.25 4.61
C TRP A 62 -4.36 19.36 4.58
N THR A 63 -4.35 18.35 3.70
CA THR A 63 -3.18 17.49 3.52
C THR A 63 -1.98 18.28 2.99
N TYR A 64 -2.19 19.23 2.06
CA TYR A 64 -1.11 20.11 1.60
C TYR A 64 -0.48 20.96 2.73
N GLU A 65 -1.26 21.37 3.74
CA GLU A 65 -0.72 22.14 4.85
C GLU A 65 0.33 21.37 5.67
N PHE A 66 0.29 20.01 5.64
CA PHE A 66 1.29 19.19 6.32
C PHE A 66 2.68 19.26 5.70
N SER A 67 2.81 19.74 4.45
CA SER A 67 4.13 19.99 3.83
C SER A 67 4.99 20.99 4.61
N LYS A 68 4.38 21.78 5.49
CA LYS A 68 5.06 22.72 6.38
C LYS A 68 5.67 22.03 7.61
N SER A 69 5.27 20.81 7.93
CA SER A 69 5.83 20.07 9.06
C SER A 69 7.23 19.56 8.76
N PRO A 70 8.21 19.80 9.63
CA PRO A 70 9.56 19.26 9.45
C PRO A 70 9.64 17.75 9.59
N ARG A 71 8.58 17.07 10.10
CA ARG A 71 8.50 15.61 10.15
C ARG A 71 8.01 14.99 8.85
N VAL A 72 7.31 15.77 8.01
CA VAL A 72 6.92 15.30 6.67
C VAL A 72 8.15 15.39 5.78
N THR A 73 8.80 14.25 5.57
CA THR A 73 10.00 14.16 4.74
C THR A 73 9.67 14.31 3.26
N ASN A 74 8.45 13.90 2.86
CA ASN A 74 7.98 14.11 1.51
C ASN A 74 6.44 14.19 1.48
N LEU A 75 5.90 15.14 0.70
CA LEU A 75 4.50 15.17 0.29
C LEU A 75 4.48 15.23 -1.23
N THR A 76 4.04 14.15 -1.86
CA THR A 76 4.08 13.99 -3.31
C THR A 76 2.68 13.98 -3.91
N GLU A 77 2.43 14.82 -4.93
CA GLU A 77 1.37 14.56 -5.91
C GLU A 77 1.83 13.40 -6.79
N ILE A 78 1.56 12.17 -6.37
CA ILE A 78 2.08 10.98 -7.04
C ILE A 78 1.37 10.68 -8.36
N GLY A 79 0.20 11.28 -8.57
CA GLY A 79 -0.60 11.22 -9.78
C GLY A 79 -1.92 11.96 -9.63
N TYR A 80 -2.84 11.67 -10.52
CA TYR A 80 -4.16 12.29 -10.58
C TYR A 80 -5.23 11.23 -10.77
N SER A 81 -6.43 11.50 -10.21
CA SER A 81 -7.63 10.71 -10.47
C SER A 81 -8.10 10.85 -11.92
N MET A 82 -9.09 10.05 -12.31
CA MET A 82 -9.68 10.12 -13.65
C MET A 82 -10.21 11.52 -14.00
N ASN A 83 -10.74 12.28 -13.04
CA ASN A 83 -11.20 13.65 -13.23
C ASN A 83 -10.12 14.71 -12.96
N GLY A 84 -8.87 14.31 -12.72
CA GLY A 84 -7.74 15.21 -12.54
C GLY A 84 -7.59 15.78 -11.13
N GLN A 85 -8.17 15.17 -10.11
CA GLN A 85 -7.92 15.53 -8.71
C GLN A 85 -6.55 14.97 -8.28
N PRO A 86 -5.75 15.73 -7.50
CA PRO A 86 -4.44 15.29 -7.08
C PRO A 86 -4.53 14.12 -6.10
N LEU A 87 -3.66 13.13 -6.27
CA LEU A 87 -3.51 11.99 -5.39
C LEU A 87 -2.25 12.18 -4.55
N LEU A 88 -2.44 12.32 -3.22
CA LEU A 88 -1.40 12.77 -2.31
C LEU A 88 -0.86 11.61 -1.47
N LEU A 89 0.45 11.43 -1.53
CA LEU A 89 1.21 10.51 -0.69
C LEU A 89 2.01 11.34 0.32
N VAL A 90 1.83 11.07 1.61
CA VAL A 90 2.57 11.72 2.70
C VAL A 90 3.52 10.73 3.32
N GLU A 91 4.77 11.13 3.48
CA GLU A 91 5.87 10.27 3.93
C GLU A 91 6.54 10.89 5.17
N PHE A 92 6.83 10.06 6.17
CA PHE A 92 7.51 10.39 7.41
C PHE A 92 8.67 9.43 7.64
N GLY A 93 9.75 9.91 8.26
CA GLY A 93 10.97 9.13 8.48
C GLY A 93 11.98 9.32 7.34
N ASP A 94 13.20 8.83 7.55
CA ASP A 94 14.33 9.04 6.63
C ASP A 94 14.42 7.96 5.54
N TYR A 95 13.52 6.99 5.54
CA TYR A 95 13.50 5.82 4.65
C TYR A 95 14.81 5.03 4.71
N ASP A 96 15.34 4.88 5.93
CA ASP A 96 16.45 3.97 6.21
C ASP A 96 16.01 2.53 5.85
N PRO A 97 16.75 1.80 4.99
CA PRO A 97 16.41 0.43 4.62
C PRO A 97 16.52 -0.58 5.76
N ASP A 98 17.16 -0.21 6.87
CA ASP A 98 17.34 -1.06 8.05
C ASP A 98 16.16 -0.96 9.04
N ILE A 99 15.14 -0.15 8.74
CA ILE A 99 13.90 -0.05 9.52
C ILE A 99 12.67 -0.29 8.64
N PRO A 100 11.61 -0.94 9.18
CA PRO A 100 10.43 -1.27 8.39
C PRO A 100 9.64 -0.02 8.00
N THR A 101 9.03 -0.05 6.82
CA THR A 101 8.08 0.98 6.39
C THR A 101 6.66 0.46 6.50
N VAL A 102 5.79 1.22 7.20
CA VAL A 102 4.35 0.96 7.29
C VAL A 102 3.61 1.87 6.31
N TYR A 103 2.74 1.31 5.49
CA TYR A 103 2.02 2.01 4.43
C TYR A 103 0.51 1.84 4.57
N PHE A 104 -0.21 2.95 4.77
CA PHE A 104 -1.67 2.98 4.83
C PHE A 104 -2.28 3.49 3.53
N VAL A 105 -3.32 2.82 3.05
CA VAL A 105 -4.07 3.18 1.84
C VAL A 105 -5.55 3.31 2.19
N ALA A 106 -6.12 4.50 1.99
CA ALA A 106 -7.52 4.76 2.29
C ALA A 106 -8.34 5.09 1.02
N ALA A 107 -9.61 4.74 1.08
CA ALA A 107 -10.64 5.09 0.07
C ALA A 107 -10.38 4.56 -1.34
N GLN A 108 -10.08 3.30 -1.50
CA GLN A 108 -10.27 2.66 -2.81
C GLN A 108 -11.74 2.72 -3.25
N HIS A 109 -12.67 2.67 -2.28
CA HIS A 109 -14.09 2.90 -2.52
C HIS A 109 -14.50 4.27 -1.99
N GLY A 110 -15.02 5.13 -2.89
CA GLY A 110 -15.36 6.50 -2.52
C GLY A 110 -16.53 6.64 -1.55
N ASN A 111 -17.39 5.64 -1.45
CA ASN A 111 -18.52 5.58 -0.50
C ASN A 111 -18.15 5.01 0.88
N GLU A 112 -16.85 4.88 1.18
CA GLU A 112 -16.29 4.38 2.46
C GLU A 112 -15.52 5.51 3.16
N PRO A 113 -16.22 6.55 3.65
CA PRO A 113 -15.60 7.80 4.07
C PRO A 113 -14.80 7.74 5.37
N ALA A 114 -15.09 6.81 6.29
CA ALA A 114 -14.43 6.76 7.59
C ALA A 114 -12.93 6.42 7.47
N SER A 115 -12.55 5.65 6.46
CA SER A 115 -11.15 5.35 6.15
C SER A 115 -10.34 6.61 5.83
N VAL A 116 -10.93 7.56 5.06
CA VAL A 116 -10.28 8.83 4.68
C VAL A 116 -10.07 9.73 5.89
N ASP A 117 -11.12 9.95 6.69
CA ASP A 117 -11.02 10.82 7.85
C ASP A 117 -10.07 10.25 8.90
N SER A 118 -10.01 8.92 9.03
CA SER A 118 -9.02 8.24 9.86
C SER A 118 -7.59 8.43 9.34
N ALA A 119 -7.34 8.20 8.04
CA ALA A 119 -6.03 8.41 7.43
C ALA A 119 -5.57 9.88 7.54
N TYR A 120 -6.50 10.84 7.41
CA TYR A 120 -6.22 12.25 7.63
C TYR A 120 -5.84 12.54 9.09
N LEU A 121 -6.60 12.03 10.07
CA LEU A 121 -6.31 12.22 11.49
C LEU A 121 -4.94 11.62 11.86
N LEU A 122 -4.63 10.43 11.35
CA LEU A 122 -3.34 9.79 11.52
C LEU A 122 -2.21 10.66 10.94
N THR A 123 -2.37 11.15 9.70
CA THR A 123 -1.41 12.06 9.05
C THR A 123 -1.20 13.32 9.88
N ARG A 124 -2.28 13.92 10.40
CA ARG A 124 -2.24 15.12 11.25
C ARG A 124 -1.52 14.86 12.56
N HIS A 125 -1.77 13.71 13.21
CA HIS A 125 -1.08 13.34 14.45
C HIS A 125 0.42 13.20 14.21
N PHE A 126 0.86 12.49 13.19
CA PHE A 126 2.29 12.37 12.88
C PHE A 126 2.93 13.69 12.45
N ALA A 127 2.20 14.55 11.74
CA ALA A 127 2.71 15.85 11.32
C ALA A 127 2.81 16.87 12.47
N ARG A 128 1.90 16.85 13.47
CA ARG A 128 1.76 17.87 14.52
C ARG A 128 1.84 17.34 15.95
N GLY A 129 1.94 16.03 16.12
CA GLY A 129 1.95 15.42 17.44
C GLY A 129 3.13 15.86 18.30
N VAL A 130 2.95 15.86 19.63
CA VAL A 130 4.03 16.19 20.56
C VAL A 130 5.22 15.24 20.37
N PRO A 131 6.47 15.73 20.52
CA PRO A 131 7.67 14.93 20.25
C PRO A 131 7.74 13.66 21.09
N GLU A 132 7.26 13.70 22.31
CA GLU A 132 7.28 12.57 23.26
C GLU A 132 6.45 11.37 22.79
N GLU A 133 5.42 11.59 21.95
CA GLU A 133 4.56 10.54 21.42
C GLU A 133 5.01 10.07 20.02
N VAL A 134 5.44 11.00 19.17
CA VAL A 134 5.67 10.72 17.75
C VAL A 134 7.12 10.36 17.44
N ASP A 135 8.11 11.08 18.02
CA ASP A 135 9.50 10.87 17.65
C ASP A 135 10.01 9.45 17.96
N PRO A 136 9.67 8.82 19.12
CA PRO A 136 10.09 7.45 19.38
C PRO A 136 9.53 6.42 18.38
N ILE A 137 8.37 6.69 17.77
CA ILE A 137 7.78 5.85 16.73
C ILE A 137 8.59 5.99 15.45
N LEU A 138 8.84 7.23 15.00
CA LEU A 138 9.56 7.52 13.75
C LEU A 138 11.06 7.19 13.81
N GLU A 139 11.62 6.95 15.00
CA GLU A 139 12.98 6.39 15.18
C GLU A 139 13.03 4.88 14.84
N ASN A 140 11.90 4.17 14.85
CA ASN A 140 11.82 2.72 14.66
C ASN A 140 11.10 2.29 13.38
N ILE A 141 10.31 3.18 12.77
CA ILE A 141 9.60 2.90 11.51
C ILE A 141 9.65 4.10 10.56
N ASN A 142 9.60 3.83 9.27
CA ASN A 142 9.13 4.80 8.29
C ASN A 142 7.61 4.67 8.15
N LEU A 143 6.92 5.78 7.88
CA LEU A 143 5.48 5.78 7.72
C LEU A 143 5.10 6.47 6.40
N ALA A 144 4.24 5.84 5.62
CA ALA A 144 3.65 6.41 4.42
C ALA A 144 2.12 6.31 4.48
N ILE A 145 1.43 7.38 4.10
CA ILE A 145 -0.04 7.43 4.12
C ILE A 145 -0.55 7.96 2.78
N PHE A 146 -1.30 7.12 2.07
CA PHE A 146 -2.07 7.53 0.91
C PHE A 146 -3.49 7.88 1.39
N VAL A 147 -3.68 9.16 1.72
CA VAL A 147 -4.84 9.63 2.47
C VAL A 147 -6.17 9.37 1.76
N MET A 148 -6.20 9.50 0.42
CA MET A 148 -7.41 9.29 -0.38
C MET A 148 -7.08 8.92 -1.82
N VAL A 149 -7.32 7.67 -2.19
CA VAL A 149 -7.03 7.14 -3.53
C VAL A 149 -8.09 7.51 -4.55
N ASN A 150 -9.37 7.58 -4.15
CA ASN A 150 -10.52 7.75 -5.04
C ASN A 150 -11.35 9.00 -4.68
N PRO A 151 -10.79 10.21 -4.88
CA PRO A 151 -11.52 11.45 -4.60
C PRO A 151 -12.77 11.62 -5.46
N ASP A 152 -12.75 11.14 -6.71
CA ASP A 152 -13.90 11.23 -7.63
C ASP A 152 -15.08 10.39 -7.13
N GLY A 153 -14.81 9.16 -6.69
CA GLY A 153 -15.82 8.30 -6.08
C GLY A 153 -16.32 8.87 -4.76
N ARG A 154 -15.43 9.48 -3.96
CA ARG A 154 -15.77 10.18 -2.72
C ARG A 154 -16.78 11.30 -2.97
N ASP A 155 -16.52 12.19 -3.93
CA ASP A 155 -17.40 13.30 -4.29
C ASP A 155 -18.75 12.80 -4.83
N ALA A 156 -18.75 11.69 -5.57
CA ALA A 156 -19.96 11.07 -6.10
C ALA A 156 -20.70 10.18 -5.08
N GLY A 157 -20.12 9.89 -3.92
CA GLY A 157 -20.65 8.92 -2.95
C GLY A 157 -20.76 7.51 -3.56
N SER A 158 -19.88 7.16 -4.48
CA SER A 158 -19.90 5.89 -5.22
C SER A 158 -18.75 4.97 -4.81
N ARG A 159 -18.98 3.65 -4.93
CA ARG A 159 -17.92 2.66 -4.70
C ARG A 159 -16.79 2.79 -5.72
N GLY A 160 -17.13 2.84 -7.00
CA GLY A 160 -16.17 2.95 -8.09
C GLY A 160 -15.61 4.36 -8.26
N ASN A 161 -14.54 4.46 -9.08
CA ASN A 161 -13.99 5.75 -9.51
C ASN A 161 -14.92 6.46 -10.52
N ALA A 162 -14.47 7.53 -11.17
CA ALA A 162 -15.27 8.26 -12.15
C ALA A 162 -15.73 7.42 -13.36
N ASN A 163 -15.01 6.34 -13.69
CA ASN A 163 -15.42 5.37 -14.71
C ASN A 163 -16.38 4.30 -14.18
N GLY A 164 -16.68 4.30 -12.87
CA GLY A 164 -17.48 3.26 -12.20
C GLY A 164 -16.69 1.98 -11.92
N THR A 165 -15.37 1.98 -12.10
CA THR A 165 -14.52 0.81 -11.85
C THR A 165 -14.27 0.65 -10.34
N ASP A 166 -14.43 -0.58 -9.85
CA ASP A 166 -14.00 -0.98 -8.50
C ASP A 166 -12.47 -1.06 -8.46
N LEU A 167 -11.80 -0.09 -7.81
CA LEU A 167 -10.34 -0.01 -7.77
C LEU A 167 -9.72 -1.20 -7.03
N ASN A 168 -10.43 -1.77 -6.04
CA ASN A 168 -10.00 -2.98 -5.33
C ASN A 168 -10.28 -4.26 -6.14
N ARG A 169 -10.37 -4.14 -7.48
CA ARG A 169 -10.42 -5.20 -8.49
C ARG A 169 -9.53 -4.89 -9.70
N ASP A 170 -8.86 -3.73 -9.71
CA ASP A 170 -8.03 -3.29 -10.83
C ASP A 170 -6.54 -3.63 -10.62
N HIS A 171 -6.12 -4.08 -9.45
CA HIS A 171 -4.71 -4.31 -9.10
C HIS A 171 -3.96 -5.23 -10.07
N MET A 172 -4.64 -6.23 -10.67
CA MET A 172 -4.01 -7.12 -11.65
C MET A 172 -3.89 -6.49 -13.04
N LYS A 173 -4.82 -5.63 -13.43
CA LYS A 173 -4.94 -5.09 -14.80
C LYS A 173 -4.32 -3.71 -14.93
N LEU A 174 -4.39 -2.92 -13.86
CA LEU A 174 -3.92 -1.55 -13.81
C LEU A 174 -4.44 -0.74 -15.01
N LEU A 175 -5.77 -0.75 -15.22
CA LEU A 175 -6.42 -0.02 -16.30
C LEU A 175 -6.71 1.43 -15.90
N GLU A 176 -7.08 1.63 -14.63
CA GLU A 176 -7.47 2.94 -14.12
C GLU A 176 -6.24 3.74 -13.64
N PRO A 177 -6.25 5.07 -13.78
CA PRO A 177 -5.14 5.90 -13.35
C PRO A 177 -4.86 5.78 -11.84
N GLU A 178 -5.91 5.67 -11.01
CA GLU A 178 -5.79 5.50 -9.56
C GLU A 178 -5.11 4.16 -9.21
N GLY A 179 -5.46 3.07 -9.90
CA GLY A 179 -4.84 1.75 -9.75
C GLY A 179 -3.33 1.80 -10.06
N LYS A 180 -2.96 2.43 -11.18
CA LYS A 180 -1.55 2.64 -11.56
C LYS A 180 -0.79 3.48 -10.54
N VAL A 181 -1.43 4.50 -9.99
CA VAL A 181 -0.82 5.38 -8.98
C VAL A 181 -0.61 4.62 -7.67
N MET A 182 -1.56 3.77 -7.23
CA MET A 182 -1.37 2.90 -6.06
C MET A 182 -0.19 1.96 -6.25
N GLN A 183 -0.08 1.31 -7.41
CA GLN A 183 1.05 0.43 -7.72
C GLN A 183 2.37 1.19 -7.74
N LYS A 184 2.41 2.37 -8.35
CA LYS A 184 3.58 3.26 -8.36
C LYS A 184 3.98 3.70 -6.95
N ALA A 185 3.01 4.03 -6.09
CA ALA A 185 3.26 4.37 -4.69
C ALA A 185 3.89 3.20 -3.95
N PHE A 186 3.32 2.01 -4.08
CA PHE A 186 3.85 0.78 -3.48
C PHE A 186 5.31 0.51 -3.92
N GLN A 187 5.60 0.61 -5.22
CA GLN A 187 6.96 0.44 -5.75
C GLN A 187 7.94 1.48 -5.19
N LYS A 188 7.49 2.75 -5.08
CA LYS A 188 8.31 3.83 -4.53
C LYS A 188 8.60 3.65 -3.05
N ILE A 189 7.59 3.27 -2.27
CA ILE A 189 7.66 3.12 -0.81
C ILE A 189 8.35 1.82 -0.43
N HIS A 190 8.14 0.75 -1.17
CA HIS A 190 8.64 -0.60 -0.90
C HIS A 190 8.34 -1.07 0.54
N PRO A 191 7.07 -1.06 0.97
CA PRO A 191 6.69 -1.18 2.37
C PRO A 191 6.91 -2.60 2.91
N SER A 192 7.32 -2.69 4.18
CA SER A 192 7.34 -3.94 4.93
C SER A 192 5.92 -4.36 5.32
N VAL A 193 5.08 -3.37 5.69
CA VAL A 193 3.69 -3.57 6.09
C VAL A 193 2.77 -2.67 5.29
N THR A 194 1.66 -3.21 4.79
CA THR A 194 0.64 -2.49 4.01
C THR A 194 -0.75 -2.71 4.62
N VAL A 195 -1.52 -1.64 4.77
CA VAL A 195 -2.90 -1.69 5.30
C VAL A 195 -3.87 -1.05 4.33
N ASP A 196 -4.90 -1.81 3.95
CA ASP A 196 -6.01 -1.37 3.10
C ASP A 196 -7.24 -1.06 3.96
N MET A 197 -7.70 0.20 3.94
CA MET A 197 -8.70 0.70 4.87
C MET A 197 -10.06 0.83 4.17
N HIS A 198 -11.04 -0.01 4.59
CA HIS A 198 -12.38 -0.13 4.01
C HIS A 198 -13.51 -0.07 5.03
N GLU A 199 -14.74 -0.07 4.51
CA GLU A 199 -15.97 -0.21 5.27
C GLU A 199 -16.88 -1.27 4.65
N PHE A 200 -17.57 -2.07 5.47
CA PHE A 200 -18.49 -3.10 5.02
C PHE A 200 -19.94 -2.87 5.49
N GLY A 201 -20.90 -3.53 4.86
CA GLY A 201 -22.32 -3.36 5.14
C GLY A 201 -22.82 -3.71 6.55
N GLY A 202 -21.91 -4.25 7.40
CA GLY A 202 -22.22 -4.74 8.74
C GLY A 202 -22.77 -6.17 8.74
N ALA A 203 -22.51 -6.91 9.82
CA ALA A 203 -22.95 -8.30 10.01
C ALA A 203 -23.28 -8.55 11.48
N GLY A 204 -24.52 -8.26 11.89
CA GLY A 204 -24.99 -8.50 13.24
C GLY A 204 -24.30 -7.62 14.28
N SER A 205 -23.58 -8.24 15.25
CA SER A 205 -22.84 -7.52 16.29
C SER A 205 -21.37 -7.23 15.93
N ILE A 206 -20.95 -7.57 14.73
CA ILE A 206 -19.58 -7.32 14.28
C ILE A 206 -19.47 -5.86 13.85
N ILE A 207 -18.62 -5.10 14.54
CA ILE A 207 -18.41 -3.66 14.28
C ILE A 207 -17.15 -3.40 13.44
N PHE A 208 -16.20 -4.35 13.45
CA PHE A 208 -14.94 -4.25 12.71
C PHE A 208 -14.42 -5.63 12.30
N GLN A 209 -13.75 -5.69 11.17
CA GLN A 209 -13.07 -6.90 10.71
C GLN A 209 -11.64 -6.55 10.29
N VAL A 210 -10.71 -7.43 10.62
CA VAL A 210 -9.32 -7.41 10.14
C VAL A 210 -9.09 -8.65 9.30
N ALA A 211 -8.32 -8.56 8.24
CA ALA A 211 -8.03 -9.73 7.40
C ALA A 211 -6.60 -9.74 6.87
N ALA A 212 -5.87 -10.78 7.22
CA ALA A 212 -4.62 -11.16 6.58
C ALA A 212 -4.85 -11.66 5.14
N PRO A 213 -3.82 -11.69 4.29
CA PRO A 213 -3.90 -12.24 2.93
C PRO A 213 -4.19 -13.74 2.97
N GLN A 214 -4.86 -14.23 1.93
CA GLN A 214 -5.24 -15.64 1.82
C GLN A 214 -4.73 -16.28 0.52
N ASN A 215 -3.97 -15.54 -0.29
CA ASN A 215 -3.40 -16.09 -1.51
C ASN A 215 -2.22 -17.01 -1.19
N PRO A 216 -2.25 -18.29 -1.62
CA PRO A 216 -1.19 -19.26 -1.30
C PRO A 216 0.13 -18.99 -2.04
N THR A 217 0.15 -18.08 -3.02
CA THR A 217 1.38 -17.65 -3.72
C THR A 217 2.20 -16.66 -2.88
N THR A 218 1.61 -16.09 -1.82
CA THR A 218 2.32 -15.23 -0.87
C THR A 218 3.52 -15.95 -0.24
N HIS A 219 4.63 -15.22 -0.04
CA HIS A 219 5.81 -15.77 0.63
C HIS A 219 5.44 -16.26 2.05
N PRO A 220 5.93 -17.43 2.50
CA PRO A 220 5.54 -18.01 3.80
C PRO A 220 5.77 -17.08 5.00
N ASP A 221 6.90 -16.38 5.06
CA ASP A 221 7.22 -15.48 6.17
C ASP A 221 6.31 -14.24 6.17
N VAL A 222 6.02 -13.68 4.99
CA VAL A 222 5.05 -12.59 4.82
C VAL A 222 3.66 -13.01 5.26
N LEU A 223 3.24 -14.22 4.88
CA LEU A 223 1.93 -14.76 5.27
C LEU A 223 1.86 -14.98 6.78
N ALA A 224 2.91 -15.56 7.38
CA ALA A 224 2.99 -15.78 8.83
C ALA A 224 2.95 -14.47 9.62
N ALA A 225 3.75 -13.48 9.21
CA ALA A 225 3.76 -12.16 9.84
C ALA A 225 2.42 -11.42 9.71
N SER A 226 1.73 -11.59 8.57
CA SER A 226 0.39 -11.01 8.39
C SER A 226 -0.64 -11.61 9.35
N TYR A 227 -0.59 -12.93 9.62
CA TYR A 227 -1.50 -13.56 10.59
C TYR A 227 -1.19 -13.18 12.04
N VAL A 228 0.09 -12.98 12.39
CA VAL A 228 0.46 -12.47 13.71
C VAL A 228 -0.12 -11.07 13.89
N LEU A 229 0.15 -10.16 12.95
CA LEU A 229 -0.35 -8.78 13.01
C LEU A 229 -1.89 -8.71 13.01
N GLU A 230 -2.59 -9.56 12.23
CA GLU A 230 -4.06 -9.67 12.28
C GLU A 230 -4.55 -10.00 13.70
N THR A 231 -3.91 -10.96 14.34
CA THR A 231 -4.30 -11.42 15.68
C THR A 231 -4.11 -10.33 16.72
N ASP A 232 -2.94 -9.68 16.72
CA ASP A 232 -2.57 -8.66 17.69
C ASP A 232 -3.47 -7.43 17.58
N VAL A 233 -3.77 -6.98 16.35
CA VAL A 233 -4.70 -5.88 16.11
C VAL A 233 -6.13 -6.24 16.57
N ILE A 234 -6.62 -7.46 16.31
CA ILE A 234 -7.93 -7.90 16.77
C ILE A 234 -7.98 -7.93 18.31
N GLU A 235 -6.92 -8.40 18.96
CA GLU A 235 -6.83 -8.44 20.43
C GLU A 235 -6.83 -7.03 21.00
N SER A 236 -6.05 -6.10 20.47
CA SER A 236 -6.00 -4.70 20.87
C SER A 236 -7.38 -4.02 20.81
N ILE A 237 -8.11 -4.19 19.71
CA ILE A 237 -9.44 -3.58 19.56
C ILE A 237 -10.45 -4.24 20.52
N ASN A 238 -10.41 -5.56 20.70
CA ASN A 238 -11.31 -6.27 21.63
C ASN A 238 -11.06 -5.92 23.10
N GLU A 239 -9.83 -5.55 23.48
CA GLU A 239 -9.54 -5.04 24.83
C GLU A 239 -10.25 -3.72 25.11
N GLU A 240 -10.37 -2.83 24.11
CA GLU A 240 -11.01 -1.53 24.23
C GLU A 240 -12.54 -1.58 24.05
N TRP A 241 -13.05 -2.27 23.04
CA TRP A 241 -14.49 -2.31 22.71
C TRP A 241 -15.25 -3.52 23.24
N GLY A 242 -14.57 -4.51 23.81
CA GLY A 242 -15.17 -5.72 24.36
C GLY A 242 -15.13 -6.91 23.42
N PHE A 243 -15.04 -8.07 24.00
CA PHE A 243 -14.80 -9.34 23.32
C PHE A 243 -15.93 -9.71 22.33
N GLY A 244 -15.55 -10.06 21.10
CA GLY A 244 -16.47 -10.58 20.07
C GLY A 244 -17.12 -9.53 19.18
N SER A 245 -16.74 -8.26 19.34
CA SER A 245 -17.17 -7.17 18.45
C SER A 245 -16.29 -7.05 17.20
N VAL A 246 -15.09 -7.63 17.25
CA VAL A 246 -14.11 -7.63 16.16
C VAL A 246 -13.74 -9.06 15.80
N THR A 247 -13.65 -9.35 14.52
CA THR A 247 -13.32 -10.70 14.03
C THR A 247 -12.41 -10.59 12.79
N ASN A 248 -11.75 -11.71 12.45
CA ASN A 248 -11.17 -11.82 11.13
C ASN A 248 -12.26 -11.88 10.04
N TYR A 249 -11.92 -11.44 8.85
CA TYR A 249 -12.83 -11.54 7.69
C TYR A 249 -12.96 -13.01 7.29
N PRO A 250 -14.18 -13.58 7.25
CA PRO A 250 -14.34 -14.99 6.95
C PRO A 250 -13.88 -15.31 5.52
N PRO A 251 -13.21 -16.46 5.31
CA PRO A 251 -12.79 -16.88 3.99
C PRO A 251 -13.98 -17.07 3.06
N THR A 252 -13.89 -16.50 1.86
CA THR A 252 -14.85 -16.65 0.77
C THR A 252 -14.16 -17.23 -0.46
N THR A 253 -14.90 -17.60 -1.49
CA THR A 253 -14.33 -18.12 -2.74
C THR A 253 -13.43 -17.12 -3.46
N SER A 254 -13.64 -15.81 -3.26
CA SER A 254 -12.81 -14.73 -3.81
C SER A 254 -11.72 -14.25 -2.85
N SER A 255 -11.59 -14.84 -1.66
CA SER A 255 -10.64 -14.38 -0.63
C SER A 255 -9.17 -14.52 -1.05
N GLN A 256 -8.87 -15.34 -2.04
CA GLN A 256 -7.52 -15.61 -2.55
C GLN A 256 -7.18 -14.81 -3.81
N ASP A 257 -8.10 -13.99 -4.30
CA ASP A 257 -7.94 -13.26 -5.56
C ASP A 257 -6.86 -12.18 -5.45
N SER A 258 -5.86 -12.22 -6.33
CA SER A 258 -4.77 -11.24 -6.43
C SER A 258 -5.21 -9.89 -7.01
N SER A 259 -6.45 -9.75 -7.45
CA SER A 259 -7.01 -8.43 -7.82
C SER A 259 -7.39 -7.57 -6.62
N ILE A 260 -7.39 -8.14 -5.40
CA ILE A 260 -7.70 -7.48 -4.15
C ILE A 260 -6.40 -7.01 -3.48
N HIS A 261 -6.36 -5.78 -3.01
CA HIS A 261 -5.20 -5.11 -2.43
C HIS A 261 -4.40 -5.99 -1.46
N ARG A 262 -5.05 -6.53 -0.42
CA ARG A 262 -4.36 -7.30 0.62
C ARG A 262 -3.59 -8.53 0.09
N ASN A 263 -4.14 -9.22 -0.91
CA ASN A 263 -3.47 -10.35 -1.55
C ASN A 263 -2.42 -9.87 -2.56
N HIS A 264 -2.74 -8.82 -3.30
CA HIS A 264 -1.88 -8.26 -4.33
C HIS A 264 -0.52 -7.86 -3.75
N PHE A 265 -0.53 -7.01 -2.74
CA PHE A 265 0.71 -6.53 -2.14
C PHE A 265 1.41 -7.55 -1.24
N ALA A 266 0.66 -8.52 -0.70
CA ALA A 266 1.27 -9.66 -0.03
C ALA A 266 2.03 -10.58 -0.99
N VAL A 267 1.50 -10.83 -2.19
CA VAL A 267 2.22 -11.58 -3.24
C VAL A 267 3.44 -10.80 -3.74
N HIS A 268 3.41 -9.47 -3.68
CA HIS A 268 4.57 -8.61 -3.91
C HIS A 268 5.57 -8.56 -2.74
N GLY A 269 5.31 -9.27 -1.63
CA GLY A 269 6.24 -9.44 -0.52
C GLY A 269 6.00 -8.52 0.68
N SER A 270 4.92 -7.75 0.75
CA SER A 270 4.60 -6.92 1.93
C SER A 270 3.66 -7.66 2.88
N VAL A 271 3.94 -7.66 4.18
CA VAL A 271 2.94 -8.01 5.21
C VAL A 271 1.71 -7.16 4.99
N SER A 272 0.51 -7.75 4.94
CA SER A 272 -0.65 -7.02 4.46
C SER A 272 -1.90 -7.29 5.28
N LEU A 273 -2.64 -6.24 5.59
CA LEU A 273 -3.94 -6.31 6.26
C LEU A 273 -5.03 -5.56 5.49
N LEU A 274 -6.26 -6.03 5.63
CA LEU A 274 -7.48 -5.33 5.28
C LEU A 274 -8.21 -4.94 6.56
N PHE A 275 -8.67 -3.69 6.63
CA PHE A 275 -9.59 -3.19 7.65
C PHE A 275 -10.97 -2.97 7.06
N GLU A 276 -12.01 -3.34 7.82
CA GLU A 276 -13.41 -3.18 7.43
C GLU A 276 -14.23 -2.71 8.63
N SER A 277 -14.57 -1.42 8.71
CA SER A 277 -15.51 -0.93 9.72
C SER A 277 -16.97 -1.06 9.26
N ALA A 278 -17.87 -1.43 10.19
CA ALA A 278 -19.27 -1.66 9.86
C ALA A 278 -20.03 -0.34 9.67
N VAL A 279 -20.66 -0.12 8.50
CA VAL A 279 -21.47 1.09 8.24
C VAL A 279 -22.73 1.18 9.09
N SER A 280 -23.08 0.12 9.85
CA SER A 280 -24.15 0.16 10.86
C SER A 280 -23.80 0.98 12.09
N GLU A 281 -22.49 1.20 12.33
CA GLU A 281 -22.02 2.01 13.45
C GLU A 281 -22.12 3.51 13.12
N GLU A 282 -22.22 4.33 14.19
CA GLU A 282 -22.16 5.77 14.06
C GLU A 282 -20.86 6.20 13.36
N TYR A 283 -20.91 7.27 12.59
CA TYR A 283 -19.78 7.69 11.77
C TYR A 283 -18.48 7.90 12.58
N SER A 284 -18.60 8.60 13.71
CA SER A 284 -17.47 8.86 14.61
C SER A 284 -16.86 7.55 15.18
N GLU A 285 -17.69 6.53 15.46
CA GLU A 285 -17.19 5.24 15.93
C GLU A 285 -16.43 4.49 14.83
N ARG A 286 -16.90 4.56 13.58
CA ARG A 286 -16.18 3.97 12.44
C ARG A 286 -14.80 4.62 12.25
N VAL A 287 -14.72 5.95 12.31
CA VAL A 287 -13.45 6.69 12.25
C VAL A 287 -12.54 6.32 13.43
N ARG A 288 -13.12 6.21 14.66
CA ARG A 288 -12.38 5.81 15.84
C ARG A 288 -11.79 4.40 15.70
N LEU A 289 -12.58 3.44 15.26
CA LEU A 289 -12.17 2.05 15.05
C LEU A 289 -11.03 1.94 14.02
N GLN A 290 -11.16 2.63 12.89
CA GLN A 290 -10.12 2.69 11.85
C GLN A 290 -8.82 3.29 12.40
N SER A 291 -8.93 4.39 13.13
CA SER A 291 -7.76 5.09 13.71
C SER A 291 -7.08 4.26 14.80
N TRP A 292 -7.86 3.60 15.65
CA TRP A 292 -7.32 2.71 16.69
C TRP A 292 -6.58 1.53 16.06
N ALA A 293 -7.20 0.86 15.09
CA ALA A 293 -6.59 -0.25 14.37
C ALA A 293 -5.27 0.18 13.68
N ALA A 294 -5.22 1.39 13.10
CA ALA A 294 -4.01 1.92 12.49
C ALA A 294 -2.90 2.19 13.51
N ILE A 295 -3.24 2.77 14.68
CA ILE A 295 -2.28 2.95 15.78
C ILE A 295 -1.80 1.59 16.30
N SER A 296 -2.70 0.60 16.48
CA SER A 296 -2.32 -0.75 16.90
C SER A 296 -1.32 -1.41 15.94
N VAL A 297 -1.50 -1.27 14.62
CA VAL A 297 -0.49 -1.76 13.65
C VAL A 297 0.86 -1.08 13.86
N ILE A 298 0.86 0.24 14.07
CA ILE A 298 2.10 0.99 14.28
C ILE A 298 2.80 0.54 15.58
N GLU A 299 2.06 0.39 16.68
CA GLU A 299 2.61 -0.06 17.96
C GLU A 299 3.20 -1.47 17.86
N GLU A 300 2.50 -2.41 17.23
CA GLU A 300 2.99 -3.78 17.03
C GLU A 300 4.26 -3.84 16.16
N VAL A 301 4.32 -3.01 15.11
CA VAL A 301 5.53 -2.95 14.25
C VAL A 301 6.69 -2.28 15.01
N VAL A 302 6.43 -1.28 15.85
CA VAL A 302 7.46 -0.63 16.71
C VAL A 302 7.96 -1.57 17.80
N ASP A 303 7.11 -2.46 18.32
CA ASP A 303 7.49 -3.43 19.37
C ASP A 303 8.46 -4.51 18.85
N ASP A 304 8.32 -4.95 17.59
CA ASP A 304 9.27 -5.87 16.95
C ASP A 304 9.52 -5.50 15.47
N PRO A 305 10.22 -4.38 15.22
CA PRO A 305 10.43 -3.90 13.85
C PRO A 305 11.25 -4.86 12.98
N GLY A 306 12.16 -5.61 13.60
CA GLY A 306 12.99 -6.61 12.90
C GLY A 306 12.15 -7.73 12.30
N TYR A 307 11.13 -8.21 12.99
CA TYR A 307 10.29 -9.30 12.53
C TYR A 307 9.56 -8.97 11.20
N TYR A 308 9.02 -7.77 11.09
CA TYR A 308 8.32 -7.33 9.89
C TYR A 308 9.27 -6.95 8.75
N LEU A 309 10.43 -6.40 9.07
CA LEU A 309 11.49 -6.13 8.09
C LEU A 309 12.04 -7.43 7.52
N ASP A 310 12.38 -8.42 8.37
CA ASP A 310 12.91 -9.72 7.97
C ASP A 310 11.92 -10.47 7.06
N ALA A 311 10.61 -10.42 7.34
CA ALA A 311 9.59 -11.03 6.49
C ALA A 311 9.60 -10.44 5.06
N ARG A 312 9.75 -9.11 4.93
CA ARG A 312 9.90 -8.43 3.64
C ARG A 312 11.21 -8.82 2.96
N GLN A 313 12.32 -8.75 3.67
CA GLN A 313 13.65 -9.05 3.13
C GLN A 313 13.77 -10.50 2.67
N SER A 314 13.20 -11.47 3.41
CA SER A 314 13.14 -12.88 2.98
C SER A 314 12.46 -13.05 1.62
N SER A 315 11.37 -12.32 1.39
CA SER A 315 10.66 -12.34 0.10
C SER A 315 11.49 -11.68 -1.03
N ASP A 316 12.20 -10.61 -0.71
CA ASP A 316 13.05 -9.91 -1.69
C ASP A 316 14.30 -10.72 -2.07
N GLU A 317 14.93 -11.38 -1.09
CA GLU A 317 16.07 -12.28 -1.31
C GLU A 317 15.68 -13.45 -2.21
N GLU A 318 14.55 -14.12 -1.90
CA GLU A 318 14.01 -15.16 -2.78
C GLU A 318 13.73 -14.63 -4.19
N GLY A 319 13.26 -13.38 -4.29
CA GLY A 319 13.04 -12.70 -5.56
C GLY A 319 14.32 -12.56 -6.39
N GLN A 320 15.41 -12.20 -5.75
CA GLN A 320 16.72 -12.04 -6.40
C GLN A 320 17.35 -13.41 -6.78
N GLU A 321 17.10 -14.44 -5.99
CA GLU A 321 17.54 -15.81 -6.31
C GLU A 321 16.77 -16.38 -7.52
N GLY A 322 15.53 -15.92 -7.72
CA GLY A 322 14.68 -16.33 -8.82
C GLY A 322 13.90 -17.63 -8.56
N ASN A 323 13.25 -18.13 -9.60
CA ASN A 323 12.48 -19.35 -9.55
C ASN A 323 13.27 -20.53 -10.12
N ASP A 324 13.43 -21.59 -9.34
CA ASP A 324 14.20 -22.79 -9.72
C ASP A 324 13.59 -23.61 -10.87
N ILE A 325 12.33 -23.41 -11.20
CA ILE A 325 11.58 -24.22 -12.18
C ILE A 325 11.33 -23.42 -13.47
N VAL A 326 10.90 -22.16 -13.32
CA VAL A 326 10.60 -21.27 -14.44
C VAL A 326 11.55 -20.07 -14.38
N HIS A 327 12.49 -20.00 -15.31
CA HIS A 327 13.50 -18.94 -15.34
C HIS A 327 13.03 -17.68 -16.06
N ALA A 328 12.08 -17.80 -16.98
CA ALA A 328 11.44 -16.67 -17.67
C ALA A 328 10.13 -17.12 -18.32
N TYR A 329 9.25 -16.14 -18.62
CA TYR A 329 8.17 -16.34 -19.60
C TYR A 329 8.55 -15.68 -20.91
N LEU A 330 8.37 -16.43 -22.03
CA LEU A 330 8.75 -16.05 -23.37
C LEU A 330 7.51 -15.73 -24.22
N PHE A 331 7.61 -14.70 -25.07
CA PHE A 331 6.52 -14.19 -25.90
C PHE A 331 6.98 -13.89 -27.32
N GLU A 332 6.08 -13.98 -28.28
CA GLU A 332 6.30 -13.51 -29.65
C GLU A 332 5.80 -12.06 -29.78
N CYS A 333 6.63 -11.12 -30.23
CA CYS A 333 6.16 -9.75 -30.53
C CYS A 333 5.12 -9.71 -31.67
N SER A 334 5.05 -10.74 -32.48
CA SER A 334 4.02 -10.88 -33.52
C SER A 334 2.64 -11.24 -33.00
N ASP A 335 2.55 -11.71 -31.74
CA ASP A 335 1.27 -11.94 -31.06
C ASP A 335 0.66 -10.60 -30.66
N PRO A 336 -0.59 -10.28 -31.10
CA PRO A 336 -1.23 -8.99 -30.81
C PRO A 336 -1.49 -8.72 -29.33
N ALA A 337 -1.46 -9.73 -28.46
CA ALA A 337 -1.61 -9.58 -27.02
C ALA A 337 -0.30 -9.23 -26.30
N THR A 338 0.86 -9.43 -26.93
CA THR A 338 2.17 -9.20 -26.29
C THR A 338 2.36 -7.74 -25.82
N PRO A 339 2.06 -6.68 -26.57
CA PRO A 339 2.24 -5.32 -26.10
C PRO A 339 1.47 -5.03 -24.80
N GLU A 340 0.22 -5.47 -24.69
CA GLU A 340 -0.59 -5.30 -23.49
C GLU A 340 -0.04 -6.11 -22.31
N THR A 341 0.44 -7.31 -22.54
CA THR A 341 1.08 -8.14 -21.51
C THR A 341 2.33 -7.46 -20.97
N LEU A 342 3.20 -6.96 -21.84
CA LEU A 342 4.41 -6.26 -21.43
C LEU A 342 4.08 -4.94 -20.71
N ARG A 343 3.04 -4.20 -21.15
CA ARG A 343 2.55 -3.01 -20.44
C ARG A 343 2.17 -3.35 -19.00
N ILE A 344 1.35 -4.37 -18.80
CA ILE A 344 0.92 -4.80 -17.45
C ILE A 344 2.13 -5.15 -16.59
N LEU A 345 3.08 -5.92 -17.11
CA LEU A 345 4.29 -6.30 -16.38
C LEU A 345 5.13 -5.06 -15.98
N ARG A 346 5.29 -4.09 -16.88
CA ARG A 346 6.00 -2.83 -16.60
C ARG A 346 5.26 -1.98 -15.57
N ASP A 347 3.94 -1.86 -15.69
CA ASP A 347 3.11 -1.10 -14.73
C ASP A 347 3.19 -1.70 -13.32
N HIS A 348 3.43 -3.03 -13.22
CA HIS A 348 3.75 -3.72 -11.96
C HIS A 348 5.20 -3.53 -11.48
N GLY A 349 6.04 -2.85 -12.26
CA GLY A 349 7.45 -2.59 -11.92
C GLY A 349 8.42 -3.68 -12.34
N PHE A 350 7.98 -4.66 -13.11
CA PHE A 350 8.85 -5.74 -13.56
C PHE A 350 9.69 -5.34 -14.77
N ASN A 351 10.96 -5.75 -14.74
CA ASN A 351 11.84 -5.69 -15.88
C ASN A 351 11.34 -6.64 -16.95
N VAL A 352 11.24 -6.15 -18.18
CA VAL A 352 10.98 -6.94 -19.37
C VAL A 352 12.11 -6.74 -20.37
N GLY A 353 12.27 -7.66 -21.30
CA GLY A 353 13.36 -7.57 -22.23
C GLY A 353 13.26 -8.60 -23.35
N TYR A 354 14.37 -8.89 -23.97
CA TYR A 354 14.46 -9.89 -25.02
C TYR A 354 15.59 -10.88 -24.77
N LYS A 355 15.35 -12.09 -25.22
CA LYS A 355 16.36 -13.17 -25.19
C LYS A 355 17.59 -12.75 -26.01
N ALA A 356 18.77 -12.82 -25.38
CA ALA A 356 20.05 -12.63 -26.02
C ALA A 356 20.61 -13.96 -26.55
N GLY A 357 21.48 -13.89 -27.58
CA GLY A 357 22.17 -15.04 -28.15
C GLY A 357 21.28 -15.99 -28.98
N ASP A 358 21.94 -16.88 -29.70
CA ASP A 358 21.30 -17.79 -30.65
C ASP A 358 21.07 -19.21 -30.07
N GLU A 359 21.40 -19.45 -28.79
CA GLU A 359 21.24 -20.74 -28.14
C GLU A 359 19.75 -21.07 -28.02
N SER A 360 19.39 -22.34 -28.22
CA SER A 360 18.02 -22.82 -28.04
C SER A 360 17.68 -22.90 -26.55
N VAL A 361 16.44 -22.52 -26.20
CA VAL A 361 15.92 -22.60 -24.83
C VAL A 361 14.87 -23.71 -24.77
N THR A 362 15.01 -24.60 -23.81
CA THR A 362 13.97 -25.58 -23.49
C THR A 362 12.79 -24.87 -22.83
N SER A 363 11.64 -24.92 -23.46
CA SER A 363 10.42 -24.28 -22.97
C SER A 363 9.20 -25.16 -23.16
N ILE A 364 8.19 -24.90 -22.33
CA ILE A 364 6.87 -25.53 -22.43
C ILE A 364 5.78 -24.46 -22.47
N HIS A 365 4.74 -24.69 -23.23
CA HIS A 365 3.59 -23.81 -23.25
C HIS A 365 2.87 -23.82 -21.87
N TYR A 366 2.51 -22.66 -21.35
CA TYR A 366 1.96 -22.51 -19.99
C TYR A 366 0.67 -23.31 -19.74
N GLU A 367 -0.17 -23.51 -20.76
CA GLU A 367 -1.47 -24.20 -20.65
C GLU A 367 -1.43 -25.63 -21.21
N THR A 368 -0.84 -25.80 -22.40
CA THR A 368 -0.88 -27.09 -23.10
C THR A 368 0.25 -28.04 -22.75
N PHE A 369 1.29 -27.50 -22.08
CA PHE A 369 2.54 -28.22 -21.76
C PHE A 369 3.29 -28.78 -22.96
N LEU A 370 2.97 -28.31 -24.17
CA LEU A 370 3.69 -28.72 -25.38
C LEU A 370 5.08 -28.05 -25.38
N PRO A 371 6.14 -28.85 -25.70
CA PRO A 371 7.50 -28.31 -25.73
C PRO A 371 7.74 -27.47 -26.99
N ARG A 372 8.59 -26.43 -26.84
CA ARG A 372 9.12 -25.64 -27.94
C ARG A 372 10.58 -25.28 -27.64
N THR A 373 11.46 -25.31 -28.62
CA THR A 373 12.90 -25.08 -28.47
C THR A 373 13.47 -24.04 -29.43
N ASN A 374 12.65 -23.46 -30.30
CA ASN A 374 13.12 -22.57 -31.37
C ASN A 374 12.94 -21.07 -31.07
N PHE A 375 13.03 -20.67 -29.81
CA PHE A 375 13.07 -19.27 -29.44
C PHE A 375 14.44 -18.68 -29.76
N GLY A 376 14.48 -17.76 -30.72
CA GLY A 376 15.71 -17.11 -31.18
C GLY A 376 16.04 -15.82 -30.42
N ASN A 377 17.13 -15.21 -30.83
CA ASN A 377 17.51 -13.85 -30.41
C ASN A 377 16.37 -12.87 -30.70
N GLY A 378 16.06 -11.98 -29.75
CA GLY A 378 15.00 -10.98 -29.88
C GLY A 378 13.60 -11.47 -29.48
N THR A 379 13.44 -12.71 -28.99
CA THR A 379 12.19 -13.15 -28.36
C THR A 379 11.92 -12.35 -27.10
N ALA A 380 10.72 -11.75 -26.97
CA ALA A 380 10.33 -11.00 -25.79
C ALA A 380 10.22 -11.92 -24.56
N LEU A 381 10.60 -11.43 -23.38
CA LEU A 381 10.52 -12.17 -22.14
C LEU A 381 10.33 -11.28 -20.91
N VAL A 382 9.84 -11.90 -19.83
CA VAL A 382 9.95 -11.42 -18.46
C VAL A 382 10.78 -12.44 -17.65
N PRO A 383 11.91 -12.04 -17.06
CA PRO A 383 12.73 -12.93 -16.25
C PRO A 383 12.09 -13.18 -14.89
N MET A 384 12.44 -14.28 -14.25
CA MET A 384 11.91 -14.65 -12.93
C MET A 384 12.91 -14.42 -11.79
N ASP A 385 14.09 -13.91 -12.07
CA ASP A 385 15.13 -13.53 -11.12
C ASP A 385 15.01 -12.02 -10.75
N GLN A 386 13.85 -11.66 -10.21
CA GLN A 386 13.56 -10.29 -9.78
C GLN A 386 12.58 -10.25 -8.60
N ILE A 387 12.72 -9.20 -7.76
CA ILE A 387 11.85 -8.98 -6.60
C ILE A 387 10.38 -9.02 -7.04
N GLY A 388 9.55 -9.76 -6.29
CA GLY A 388 8.13 -9.90 -6.57
C GLY A 388 7.79 -10.90 -7.68
N TRP A 389 8.71 -11.76 -8.12
CA TRP A 389 8.47 -12.77 -9.17
C TRP A 389 7.21 -13.62 -8.93
N ARG A 390 6.79 -13.78 -7.68
CA ARG A 390 5.54 -14.49 -7.34
C ARG A 390 4.33 -13.83 -7.98
N MET A 391 4.31 -12.50 -8.07
CA MET A 391 3.28 -11.77 -8.80
C MET A 391 3.38 -11.98 -10.31
N ILE A 392 4.58 -12.16 -10.88
CA ILE A 392 4.72 -12.54 -12.29
C ILE A 392 4.00 -13.87 -12.54
N SER A 393 4.18 -14.85 -11.65
CA SER A 393 3.46 -16.12 -11.74
C SER A 393 1.94 -15.94 -11.69
N GLU A 394 1.44 -15.06 -10.78
CA GLU A 394 0.00 -14.74 -10.71
C GLU A 394 -0.51 -14.06 -11.99
N LEU A 395 0.27 -13.18 -12.61
CA LEU A 395 -0.07 -12.50 -13.85
C LEU A 395 -0.04 -13.44 -15.06
N MET A 396 0.89 -14.40 -15.07
CA MET A 396 1.19 -15.25 -16.23
C MET A 396 0.46 -16.57 -16.21
N GLU A 397 0.07 -17.10 -15.04
CA GLU A 397 -0.50 -18.43 -14.95
C GLU A 397 -1.98 -18.42 -14.61
N TYR A 398 -2.71 -19.36 -15.26
CA TYR A 398 -4.08 -19.64 -14.87
C TYR A 398 -4.05 -20.53 -13.61
N THR A 399 -4.34 -19.94 -12.46
CA THR A 399 -4.47 -20.69 -11.21
C THR A 399 -5.94 -20.73 -10.77
N SER A 400 -6.30 -21.75 -9.99
CA SER A 400 -7.65 -21.87 -9.39
C SER A 400 -7.92 -20.82 -8.32
N THR A 401 -6.92 -20.05 -7.92
CA THR A 401 -7.00 -18.99 -6.93
C THR A 401 -7.47 -17.66 -7.50
N LYS A 402 -7.47 -17.51 -8.84
CA LYS A 402 -7.92 -16.29 -9.50
C LYS A 402 -9.44 -16.28 -9.66
N ASP A 403 -10.05 -15.15 -9.34
CA ASP A 403 -11.46 -14.94 -9.71
C ASP A 403 -11.60 -14.94 -11.23
N GLN A 404 -12.56 -15.71 -11.74
CA GLN A 404 -12.82 -15.83 -13.19
C GLN A 404 -13.15 -14.48 -13.85
N HIS A 405 -13.59 -13.50 -13.09
CA HIS A 405 -13.98 -12.18 -13.59
C HIS A 405 -12.81 -11.20 -13.72
N TYR A 406 -11.68 -11.46 -13.04
CA TYR A 406 -10.59 -10.46 -12.88
C TYR A 406 -9.20 -10.96 -13.25
N THR A 407 -9.10 -12.15 -13.84
CA THR A 407 -7.81 -12.72 -14.20
C THR A 407 -7.11 -11.94 -15.31
N ASN A 408 -5.80 -11.83 -15.21
CA ASN A 408 -4.91 -11.30 -16.25
C ASN A 408 -3.98 -12.39 -16.80
N SER A 409 -4.39 -13.64 -16.72
CA SER A 409 -3.59 -14.74 -17.29
C SER A 409 -3.43 -14.55 -18.81
N PRO A 410 -2.40 -15.12 -19.43
CA PRO A 410 -2.24 -15.12 -20.88
C PRO A 410 -3.49 -15.59 -21.62
N LYS A 411 -4.23 -16.55 -21.04
CA LYS A 411 -5.48 -17.06 -21.59
C LYS A 411 -6.55 -15.96 -21.73
N ASP A 412 -6.69 -15.07 -20.75
CA ASP A 412 -7.69 -13.99 -20.79
C ASP A 412 -7.33 -12.94 -21.84
N ARG A 413 -6.05 -12.83 -22.18
CA ARG A 413 -5.53 -11.93 -23.23
C ARG A 413 -5.41 -12.61 -24.59
N ASN A 414 -5.75 -13.91 -24.71
CA ASN A 414 -5.47 -14.75 -25.88
C ASN A 414 -3.96 -14.74 -26.24
N GLN A 415 -3.09 -14.70 -25.25
CA GLN A 415 -1.65 -14.64 -25.39
C GLN A 415 -1.06 -16.05 -25.40
N ASP A 416 -0.20 -16.34 -26.36
CA ASP A 416 0.70 -17.49 -26.30
C ASP A 416 1.92 -17.16 -25.45
N ALA A 417 2.15 -17.90 -24.36
CA ALA A 417 3.31 -17.76 -23.48
C ALA A 417 3.97 -19.12 -23.20
N TRP A 418 5.30 -19.10 -23.06
CA TRP A 418 6.10 -20.30 -22.78
C TRP A 418 6.97 -20.09 -21.56
N ARG A 419 7.00 -21.09 -20.66
CA ARG A 419 7.91 -21.13 -19.52
C ARG A 419 9.27 -21.62 -20.00
N ALA A 420 10.32 -20.82 -19.79
CA ALA A 420 11.69 -21.27 -19.96
C ALA A 420 12.10 -22.15 -18.76
N LEU A 421 12.51 -23.39 -19.02
CA LEU A 421 12.90 -24.35 -17.98
C LEU A 421 14.41 -24.37 -17.72
N GLU A 422 15.15 -23.51 -18.37
CA GLU A 422 16.59 -23.31 -18.24
C GLU A 422 16.87 -21.80 -18.14
N PRO A 423 17.97 -21.39 -17.50
CA PRO A 423 18.40 -19.99 -17.48
C PRO A 423 18.50 -19.40 -18.89
N VAL A 424 18.07 -18.16 -19.05
CA VAL A 424 18.02 -17.47 -20.34
C VAL A 424 18.85 -16.19 -20.23
N ASP A 425 19.85 -16.05 -21.10
CA ASP A 425 20.52 -14.76 -21.24
C ASP A 425 19.57 -13.74 -21.86
N TYR A 426 19.45 -12.55 -21.25
CA TYR A 426 18.51 -11.52 -21.71
C TYR A 426 19.10 -10.12 -21.61
N ILE A 427 18.50 -9.19 -22.34
CA ILE A 427 18.77 -7.76 -22.30
C ILE A 427 17.47 -7.06 -21.95
N ILE A 428 17.47 -6.23 -20.90
CA ILE A 428 16.32 -5.41 -20.51
C ILE A 428 16.06 -4.35 -21.61
N ASP A 429 14.80 -4.27 -22.05
CA ASP A 429 14.34 -3.28 -23.02
C ASP A 429 12.88 -2.92 -22.77
N ASP A 430 12.64 -1.76 -22.20
CA ASP A 430 11.31 -1.28 -21.85
C ASP A 430 10.47 -0.83 -23.06
N THR A 431 11.06 -0.78 -24.25
CA THR A 431 10.40 -0.35 -25.49
C THR A 431 10.09 -1.52 -26.43
N LEU A 432 10.45 -2.72 -26.04
CA LEU A 432 10.28 -3.92 -26.87
C LEU A 432 8.81 -4.15 -27.22
N CYS A 433 8.56 -4.49 -28.49
CA CYS A 433 7.24 -4.72 -29.06
C CYS A 433 6.26 -3.51 -29.07
N ASP A 434 6.69 -2.30 -28.72
CA ASP A 434 5.83 -1.10 -28.72
C ASP A 434 5.62 -0.49 -30.11
N SER A 435 6.35 -0.96 -31.13
CA SER A 435 6.39 -0.38 -32.48
C SER A 435 5.67 -1.26 -33.53
N ASN A 436 4.39 -1.61 -33.29
CA ASN A 436 3.55 -2.18 -34.36
C ASN A 436 2.21 -1.46 -34.48
#